data_9ca598f39820920be69e9ab3428f6b2a
#
_entry.id   9ca598f39820920be69e9ab3428f6b2a
#
_cell.length_a   1.000
_cell.length_b   1.000
_cell.length_c   1.000
_cell.angle_alpha   90.00
_cell.angle_beta   90.00
_cell.angle_gamma   90.00
#
_symmetry.space_group_name_H-M   'P 1'
#
loop_
_entity.id
_entity.type
_entity.pdbx_description
1 polymer ?
#
loop_
_entity_poly.entity_id
_entity_poly.type
_entity_poly.pdbx_seq_one_letter_code
_entity_poly.pdbx_strand_id
1 'polypeptide(L)'
;MVRVIPGVEVKVVKEIVPQQLFPAGVVGMIGTANDGPVGVPTAVTSYRELTDIFGQEELGFTLHRDAKNAFLNGVFQVIATRVGGSASSPAFTVLKGRKRVDVLRLVSKDLGEAGNKINVVVLRGASENTFRLEISSGSWWLLPYSTALF
;
A
#
# COMPACT_ATOMS: atom_id res chain seq x y z
N MET A 1 8.51 -81.91 -19.78
CA MET A 1 9.01 -81.15 -18.62
C MET A 1 9.15 -79.71 -19.00
N VAL A 2 8.25 -78.85 -18.52
CA VAL A 2 8.32 -77.41 -18.78
C VAL A 2 9.20 -76.81 -17.67
N ARG A 3 10.32 -76.23 -18.07
CA ARG A 3 11.20 -75.50 -17.16
C ARG A 3 10.64 -74.08 -16.97
N VAL A 4 10.09 -73.79 -15.82
CA VAL A 4 9.72 -72.43 -15.43
C VAL A 4 10.99 -71.78 -14.91
N ILE A 5 11.46 -70.76 -15.60
CA ILE A 5 12.56 -69.91 -15.20
C ILE A 5 11.95 -68.81 -14.32
N PRO A 6 12.35 -68.64 -13.05
CA PRO A 6 11.86 -67.51 -12.29
C PRO A 6 12.46 -66.21 -12.84
N GLY A 7 11.60 -65.39 -13.37
CA GLY A 7 11.97 -64.07 -13.88
C GLY A 7 11.46 -62.98 -12.90
N VAL A 8 12.30 -61.99 -12.64
CA VAL A 8 11.90 -60.79 -11.88
C VAL A 8 11.30 -59.80 -12.91
N GLU A 9 10.01 -59.58 -12.81
CA GLU A 9 9.35 -58.51 -13.59
C GLU A 9 9.50 -57.19 -12.85
N VAL A 10 10.33 -56.30 -13.35
CA VAL A 10 10.46 -54.90 -12.80
C VAL A 10 9.47 -54.01 -13.51
N LYS A 11 8.37 -53.69 -12.85
CA LYS A 11 7.40 -52.75 -13.34
C LYS A 11 7.78 -51.34 -12.86
N VAL A 12 8.40 -50.56 -13.75
CA VAL A 12 8.69 -49.11 -13.47
C VAL A 12 7.41 -48.35 -13.60
N VAL A 13 6.78 -48.01 -12.50
CA VAL A 13 5.66 -47.06 -12.47
C VAL A 13 6.26 -45.67 -12.40
N LYS A 14 6.19 -44.94 -13.53
CA LYS A 14 6.56 -43.54 -13.58
C LYS A 14 5.39 -42.74 -13.03
N GLU A 15 5.44 -42.47 -11.75
CA GLU A 15 4.48 -41.55 -11.12
C GLU A 15 4.82 -40.13 -11.58
N ILE A 16 3.99 -39.61 -12.51
CA ILE A 16 4.05 -38.19 -12.90
C ILE A 16 3.33 -37.43 -11.78
N VAL A 17 4.07 -37.03 -10.76
CA VAL A 17 3.58 -36.04 -9.81
C VAL A 17 3.47 -34.74 -10.61
N PRO A 18 2.26 -34.16 -10.79
CA PRO A 18 2.15 -32.86 -11.38
C PRO A 18 2.85 -31.88 -10.45
N GLN A 19 4.04 -31.42 -10.83
CA GLN A 19 4.63 -30.26 -10.18
C GLN A 19 3.66 -29.10 -10.42
N GLN A 20 3.02 -28.65 -9.38
CA GLN A 20 2.41 -27.30 -9.42
C GLN A 20 3.57 -26.35 -9.66
N LEU A 21 3.74 -25.96 -10.91
CA LEU A 21 4.62 -24.87 -11.29
C LEU A 21 4.00 -23.60 -10.70
N PHE A 22 4.45 -23.23 -9.49
CA PHE A 22 4.28 -21.87 -9.05
C PHE A 22 4.89 -20.98 -10.13
N PRO A 23 4.17 -19.96 -10.63
CA PRO A 23 4.73 -19.09 -11.64
C PRO A 23 6.07 -18.55 -11.14
N ALA A 24 7.15 -18.98 -11.78
CA ALA A 24 8.49 -18.50 -11.47
C ALA A 24 8.49 -16.98 -11.67
N GLY A 25 8.93 -16.22 -10.65
CA GLY A 25 9.01 -14.78 -10.74
C GLY A 25 7.89 -13.98 -10.05
N VAL A 26 7.01 -14.65 -9.26
CA VAL A 26 6.11 -13.98 -8.32
C VAL A 26 6.68 -14.09 -6.91
N VAL A 27 6.85 -12.95 -6.24
CA VAL A 27 7.41 -12.89 -4.88
C VAL A 27 6.46 -12.15 -3.95
N GLY A 28 6.17 -12.74 -2.79
CA GLY A 28 5.47 -12.08 -1.69
C GLY A 28 6.45 -11.28 -0.82
N MET A 29 6.12 -10.04 -0.52
CA MET A 29 6.92 -9.16 0.33
C MET A 29 6.07 -8.51 1.40
N ILE A 30 6.63 -8.45 2.59
CA ILE A 30 6.03 -7.76 3.74
C ILE A 30 7.05 -6.74 4.24
N GLY A 31 6.63 -5.49 4.35
CA GLY A 31 7.54 -4.44 4.77
C GLY A 31 6.84 -3.15 5.18
N THR A 32 7.64 -2.19 5.60
CA THR A 32 7.18 -0.85 5.93
C THR A 32 7.24 0.06 4.71
N ALA A 33 6.26 0.93 4.58
CA ALA A 33 6.19 1.96 3.54
C ALA A 33 5.54 3.22 4.11
N ASN A 34 5.76 4.35 3.44
CA ASN A 34 5.25 5.65 3.88
C ASN A 34 3.73 5.76 3.68
N ASP A 35 3.23 5.22 2.57
CA ASP A 35 1.84 5.34 2.15
C ASP A 35 1.23 3.99 1.77
N GLY A 36 -0.05 3.98 1.39
CA GLY A 36 -0.77 2.80 0.91
C GLY A 36 -1.50 2.00 1.99
N PRO A 37 -2.27 0.99 1.58
CA PRO A 37 -3.11 0.21 2.46
C PRO A 37 -2.29 -0.69 3.40
N VAL A 38 -2.65 -0.70 4.69
CA VAL A 38 -2.00 -1.53 5.71
C VAL A 38 -2.67 -2.89 5.79
N GLY A 39 -1.88 -3.96 5.77
CA GLY A 39 -2.34 -5.34 5.90
C GLY A 39 -3.07 -5.89 4.68
N VAL A 40 -3.10 -5.16 3.56
CA VAL A 40 -3.76 -5.59 2.32
C VAL A 40 -2.70 -6.02 1.32
N PRO A 41 -2.67 -7.30 0.90
CA PRO A 41 -1.79 -7.75 -0.17
C PRO A 41 -2.14 -7.07 -1.49
N THR A 42 -1.18 -6.38 -2.09
CA THR A 42 -1.36 -5.66 -3.35
C THR A 42 -0.36 -6.17 -4.37
N ALA A 43 -0.86 -6.64 -5.51
CA ALA A 43 -0.01 -7.11 -6.59
C ALA A 43 0.47 -5.93 -7.42
N VAL A 44 1.78 -5.85 -7.66
CA VAL A 44 2.44 -4.84 -8.48
C VAL A 44 3.39 -5.51 -9.48
N THR A 45 3.45 -4.99 -10.68
CA THR A 45 4.25 -5.52 -11.80
C THR A 45 5.46 -4.66 -12.14
N SER A 46 5.56 -3.49 -11.51
CA SER A 46 6.69 -2.59 -11.71
C SER A 46 6.99 -1.80 -10.43
N TYR A 47 8.24 -1.32 -10.35
CA TYR A 47 8.66 -0.44 -9.25
C TYR A 47 7.89 0.89 -9.24
N ARG A 48 7.54 1.41 -10.42
CA ARG A 48 6.74 2.63 -10.55
C ARG A 48 5.34 2.45 -9.96
N GLU A 49 4.67 1.36 -10.31
CA GLU A 49 3.36 1.03 -9.76
C GLU A 49 3.41 0.90 -8.22
N LEU A 50 4.50 0.31 -7.70
CA LEU A 50 4.71 0.23 -6.26
C LEU A 50 4.84 1.62 -5.63
N THR A 51 5.60 2.55 -6.24
CA THR A 51 5.75 3.92 -5.73
C THR A 51 4.46 4.73 -5.83
N ASP A 52 3.64 4.49 -6.84
CA ASP A 52 2.35 5.16 -6.99
C ASP A 52 1.35 4.73 -5.90
N ILE A 53 1.45 3.49 -5.39
CA ILE A 53 0.55 2.94 -4.36
C ILE A 53 1.10 3.17 -2.94
N PHE A 54 2.39 2.90 -2.73
CA PHE A 54 3.01 2.88 -1.40
C PHE A 54 3.85 4.11 -1.08
N GLY A 55 3.80 5.12 -1.95
CA GLY A 55 4.54 6.38 -1.80
C GLY A 55 5.98 6.27 -2.30
N GLN A 56 6.76 7.32 -2.07
CA GLN A 56 8.16 7.37 -2.49
C GLN A 56 9.07 6.62 -1.52
N GLU A 57 10.24 6.19 -2.03
CA GLU A 57 11.28 5.59 -1.20
C GLU A 57 11.81 6.61 -0.19
N GLU A 58 11.68 6.31 1.09
CA GLU A 58 12.23 7.11 2.18
C GLU A 58 13.11 6.26 3.11
N LEU A 59 14.06 6.90 3.76
CA LEU A 59 14.94 6.25 4.74
C LEU A 59 14.12 5.65 5.88
N GLY A 60 14.39 4.37 6.21
CA GLY A 60 13.71 3.65 7.28
C GLY A 60 12.58 2.74 6.82
N PHE A 61 12.16 2.84 5.56
CA PHE A 61 11.17 1.94 4.98
C PHE A 61 11.84 0.85 4.13
N THR A 62 11.41 -0.40 4.32
CA THR A 62 12.08 -1.56 3.72
C THR A 62 11.45 -2.01 2.41
N LEU A 63 10.14 -1.84 2.25
CA LEU A 63 9.37 -2.40 1.14
C LEU A 63 9.89 -1.93 -0.23
N HIS A 64 10.22 -0.65 -0.37
CA HIS A 64 10.69 -0.07 -1.64
C HIS A 64 12.05 -0.62 -2.06
N ARG A 65 13.00 -0.66 -1.12
CA ARG A 65 14.35 -1.19 -1.38
C ARG A 65 14.29 -2.65 -1.81
N ASP A 66 13.51 -3.44 -1.09
CA ASP A 66 13.44 -4.89 -1.31
C ASP A 66 12.70 -5.20 -2.62
N ALA A 67 11.62 -4.49 -2.94
CA ALA A 67 10.91 -4.63 -4.21
C ALA A 67 11.78 -4.17 -5.41
N LYS A 68 12.53 -3.08 -5.27
CA LYS A 68 13.46 -2.61 -6.28
C LYS A 68 14.50 -3.68 -6.61
N ASN A 69 15.09 -4.28 -5.58
CA ASN A 69 16.04 -5.36 -5.76
C ASN A 69 15.40 -6.59 -6.43
N ALA A 70 14.16 -6.93 -6.10
CA ALA A 70 13.45 -8.04 -6.73
C ALA A 70 13.23 -7.80 -8.22
N PHE A 71 12.73 -6.63 -8.61
CA PHE A 71 12.53 -6.29 -10.02
C PHE A 71 13.85 -6.25 -10.80
N LEU A 72 14.93 -5.75 -10.21
CA LEU A 72 16.27 -5.77 -10.82
C LEU A 72 16.80 -7.20 -11.04
N ASN A 73 16.38 -8.15 -10.22
CA ASN A 73 16.76 -9.56 -10.34
C ASN A 73 15.76 -10.40 -11.16
N GLY A 74 14.86 -9.76 -11.93
CA GLY A 74 14.02 -10.44 -12.88
C GLY A 74 12.68 -10.97 -12.34
N VAL A 75 12.26 -10.53 -11.15
CA VAL A 75 10.91 -10.78 -10.66
C VAL A 75 9.93 -9.96 -11.49
N PHE A 76 8.90 -10.60 -12.04
CA PHE A 76 7.92 -9.89 -12.87
C PHE A 76 6.70 -9.40 -12.08
N GLN A 77 6.42 -9.98 -10.91
CA GLN A 77 5.32 -9.57 -10.06
C GLN A 77 5.70 -9.66 -8.57
N VAL A 78 5.41 -8.62 -7.84
CA VAL A 78 5.56 -8.58 -6.37
C VAL A 78 4.17 -8.43 -5.74
N ILE A 79 3.86 -9.28 -4.77
CA ILE A 79 2.69 -9.12 -3.91
C ILE A 79 3.17 -8.42 -2.65
N ALA A 80 3.01 -7.11 -2.62
CA ALA A 80 3.46 -6.24 -1.55
C ALA A 80 2.40 -6.10 -0.46
N THR A 81 2.78 -6.26 0.78
CA THR A 81 1.92 -6.02 1.94
C THR A 81 2.61 -5.07 2.89
N ARG A 82 2.01 -3.88 3.07
CA ARG A 82 2.49 -2.91 4.04
C ARG A 82 2.10 -3.33 5.44
N VAL A 83 3.05 -3.23 6.38
CA VAL A 83 2.78 -3.36 7.81
C VAL A 83 2.85 -1.99 8.48
N GLY A 84 1.91 -1.73 9.37
CA GLY A 84 1.91 -0.56 10.25
C GLY A 84 2.29 -0.95 11.67
N GLY A 85 2.85 -0.03 12.43
CA GLY A 85 3.06 -0.23 13.85
C GLY A 85 1.74 -0.35 14.61
N SER A 86 1.73 -1.03 15.75
CA SER A 86 0.54 -1.20 16.61
C SER A 86 -0.04 0.14 17.12
N ALA A 87 0.77 1.18 17.12
CA ALA A 87 0.38 2.55 17.49
C ALA A 87 -0.03 3.41 16.29
N SER A 88 -0.02 2.87 15.06
CA SER A 88 -0.41 3.63 13.88
C SER A 88 -1.90 3.92 13.91
N SER A 89 -2.25 5.19 13.93
CA SER A 89 -3.63 5.68 13.84
C SER A 89 -3.80 6.59 12.63
N PRO A 90 -5.00 6.69 12.05
CA PRO A 90 -5.26 7.64 11.00
C PRO A 90 -5.17 9.06 11.54
N ALA A 91 -4.58 9.96 10.76
CA ALA A 91 -4.59 11.38 11.09
C ALA A 91 -6.04 11.90 11.08
N PHE A 92 -6.37 12.78 12.01
CA PHE A 92 -7.70 13.39 12.04
C PHE A 92 -7.62 14.86 12.40
N THR A 93 -8.60 15.61 11.94
CA THR A 93 -8.83 16.99 12.36
C THR A 93 -10.31 17.22 12.66
N VAL A 94 -10.59 18.13 13.58
CA VAL A 94 -11.95 18.46 13.96
C VAL A 94 -12.19 19.93 13.63
N LEU A 95 -13.16 20.16 12.75
CA LEU A 95 -13.60 21.50 12.42
C LEU A 95 -14.63 21.98 13.44
N LYS A 96 -14.39 23.16 14.00
CA LYS A 96 -15.26 23.76 15.01
C LYS A 96 -16.12 24.85 14.39
N GLY A 97 -17.38 24.84 14.72
CA GLY A 97 -18.32 25.88 14.33
C GLY A 97 -18.15 27.17 15.15
N ARG A 98 -18.95 28.17 14.83
CA ARG A 98 -18.93 29.53 15.43
C ARG A 98 -19.04 29.54 16.96
N LYS A 99 -19.70 28.55 17.55
CA LYS A 99 -19.83 28.40 19.01
C LYS A 99 -18.74 27.50 19.63
N ARG A 100 -17.66 27.21 18.91
CA ARG A 100 -16.58 26.27 19.27
C ARG A 100 -17.05 24.83 19.55
N VAL A 101 -18.21 24.47 19.02
CA VAL A 101 -18.73 23.12 19.05
C VAL A 101 -18.16 22.35 17.86
N ASP A 102 -17.79 21.10 18.07
CA ASP A 102 -17.31 20.22 17.04
C ASP A 102 -18.43 19.95 16.02
N VAL A 103 -18.20 20.31 14.75
CA VAL A 103 -19.20 20.24 13.69
C VAL A 103 -18.88 19.10 12.73
N LEU A 104 -17.60 18.94 12.40
CA LEU A 104 -17.17 17.95 11.42
C LEU A 104 -15.82 17.38 11.81
N ARG A 105 -15.72 16.06 11.85
CA ARG A 105 -14.47 15.34 12.03
C ARG A 105 -14.05 14.76 10.68
N LEU A 106 -12.86 15.11 10.24
CA LEU A 106 -12.22 14.55 9.05
C LEU A 106 -11.16 13.57 9.50
N VAL A 107 -11.14 12.41 8.88
CA VAL A 107 -10.21 11.32 9.22
C VAL A 107 -9.52 10.89 7.93
N SER A 108 -8.20 10.75 7.97
CA SER A 108 -7.44 10.19 6.85
C SER A 108 -7.87 8.74 6.60
N LYS A 109 -7.91 8.34 5.34
CA LYS A 109 -8.19 6.97 4.95
C LYS A 109 -7.06 6.03 5.36
N ASP A 110 -5.82 6.48 5.20
CA ASP A 110 -4.63 5.67 5.42
C ASP A 110 -4.03 5.95 6.80
N LEU A 111 -3.43 4.90 7.37
CA LEU A 111 -2.74 4.96 8.65
C LEU A 111 -1.33 5.53 8.47
N GLY A 112 -0.89 6.33 9.44
CA GLY A 112 0.48 6.82 9.51
C GLY A 112 0.63 8.29 9.15
N GLU A 113 1.87 8.73 8.92
CA GLU A 113 2.23 10.14 8.78
C GLU A 113 1.77 10.79 7.47
N ALA A 114 1.46 10.00 6.45
CA ALA A 114 0.96 10.52 5.17
C ALA A 114 -0.30 11.38 5.35
N GLY A 115 -1.17 10.99 6.27
CA GLY A 115 -2.37 11.77 6.60
C GLY A 115 -2.08 13.14 7.19
N ASN A 116 -0.93 13.35 7.85
CA ASN A 116 -0.54 14.64 8.40
C ASN A 116 -0.09 15.65 7.33
N LYS A 117 0.20 15.18 6.10
CA LYS A 117 0.55 16.03 4.96
C LYS A 117 -0.70 16.56 4.22
N ILE A 118 -1.90 16.18 4.65
CA ILE A 118 -3.16 16.63 4.06
C ILE A 118 -3.57 17.95 4.71
N ASN A 119 -3.73 18.97 3.86
CA ASN A 119 -4.25 20.27 4.27
C ASN A 119 -5.73 20.38 3.94
N VAL A 120 -6.49 20.89 4.89
CA VAL A 120 -7.93 21.14 4.71
C VAL A 120 -8.21 22.62 4.94
N VAL A 121 -8.77 23.25 3.93
CA VAL A 121 -9.17 24.66 4.00
C VAL A 121 -10.69 24.74 3.88
N VAL A 122 -11.30 25.47 4.80
CA VAL A 122 -12.75 25.71 4.80
C VAL A 122 -12.99 27.10 4.23
N LEU A 123 -13.71 27.15 3.14
CA LEU A 123 -14.06 28.38 2.44
C LEU A 123 -15.59 28.61 2.49
N ARG A 124 -15.99 29.87 2.30
CA ARG A 124 -17.41 30.21 2.16
C ARG A 124 -17.96 29.53 0.90
N GLY A 125 -19.14 28.91 1.00
CA GLY A 125 -19.86 28.35 -0.13
C GLY A 125 -20.47 29.43 -1.04
N ALA A 126 -20.97 28.99 -2.18
CA ALA A 126 -21.61 29.87 -3.16
C ALA A 126 -22.99 30.42 -2.71
N SER A 127 -23.64 29.72 -1.78
CA SER A 127 -24.95 30.08 -1.24
C SER A 127 -24.88 30.38 0.25
N GLU A 128 -25.85 31.07 0.79
CA GLU A 128 -25.97 31.27 2.23
C GLU A 128 -26.06 29.91 2.96
N ASN A 129 -25.41 29.83 4.12
CA ASN A 129 -25.33 28.62 4.96
C ASN A 129 -24.63 27.42 4.30
N THR A 130 -23.82 27.63 3.27
CA THR A 130 -22.99 26.60 2.67
C THR A 130 -21.51 26.89 2.88
N PHE A 131 -20.70 25.84 2.90
CA PHE A 131 -19.25 25.93 2.95
C PHE A 131 -18.63 25.04 1.87
N ARG A 132 -17.41 25.35 1.46
CA ARG A 132 -16.61 24.55 0.54
C ARG A 132 -15.37 24.06 1.27
N LEU A 133 -15.07 22.79 1.12
CA LEU A 133 -13.84 22.19 1.59
C LEU A 133 -12.87 22.07 0.42
N GLU A 134 -11.68 22.60 0.59
CA GLU A 134 -10.55 22.34 -0.29
C GLU A 134 -9.57 21.45 0.44
N ILE A 135 -9.27 20.30 -0.17
CA ILE A 135 -8.37 19.30 0.37
C ILE A 135 -7.18 19.20 -0.58
N SER A 136 -5.98 19.41 -0.08
CA SER A 136 -4.74 19.30 -0.83
C SER A 136 -3.72 18.46 -0.07
N SER A 137 -2.91 17.70 -0.82
CA SER A 137 -1.77 16.98 -0.29
C SER A 137 -0.49 17.66 -0.75
N GLY A 138 0.45 17.93 0.15
CA GLY A 138 1.75 18.52 -0.18
C GLY A 138 2.26 19.49 0.86
N SER A 139 3.51 19.91 0.70
CA SER A 139 4.15 20.90 1.57
C SER A 139 3.53 22.27 1.37
N TRP A 140 2.98 22.81 2.41
CA TRP A 140 2.23 24.07 2.44
C TRP A 140 3.09 25.37 2.33
N TRP A 141 4.36 25.26 2.03
CA TRP A 141 5.26 26.40 1.78
C TRP A 141 4.96 27.16 0.49
N LEU A 142 4.08 26.67 -0.37
CA LEU A 142 3.81 27.26 -1.69
C LEU A 142 2.46 27.94 -1.81
N LEU A 143 1.69 28.06 -0.73
CA LEU A 143 0.49 28.88 -0.76
C LEU A 143 0.87 30.33 -0.42
N PRO A 144 0.61 31.30 -1.32
CA PRO A 144 0.79 32.69 -0.99
C PRO A 144 -0.14 33.00 0.21
N TYR A 145 0.45 33.66 1.22
CA TYR A 145 -0.28 34.22 2.32
C TYR A 145 -1.49 35.03 1.82
N SER A 146 -2.66 34.46 1.82
CA SER A 146 -3.87 35.25 1.83
C SER A 146 -4.31 35.39 3.26
N THR A 147 -3.98 36.52 3.84
CA THR A 147 -4.46 37.10 5.06
C THR A 147 -5.95 36.84 5.21
N ALA A 148 -6.33 35.91 6.05
CA ALA A 148 -7.70 35.85 6.53
C ALA A 148 -7.74 36.61 7.86
N LEU A 149 -7.91 37.92 7.76
CA LEU A 149 -8.60 38.73 8.74
C LEU A 149 -10.07 38.29 8.72
N PHE A 150 -10.52 37.67 9.83
CA PHE A 150 -11.81 37.98 10.52
C PHE A 150 -11.99 37.06 11.69
#